data_9eb262a163f909ee17904d6872bcc645
#
_entry.id   9eb262a163f909ee17904d6872bcc645
#
_cell.length_a   1.000
_cell.length_b   1.000
_cell.length_c   1.000
_cell.angle_alpha   90.00
_cell.angle_beta   90.00
_cell.angle_gamma   90.00
#
_symmetry.space_group_name_H-M   'P 1'
#
loop_
_entity.id
_entity.type
_entity.pdbx_description
1 polymer ?
#
loop_
_entity_poly.entity_id
_entity_poly.type
_entity_poly.pdbx_seq_one_letter_code
_entity_poly.pdbx_strand_id
1 'polypeptide(L)'
;IASLCAGAAASAALPKDRRDTVHMEREYKMSAARAQELQEELNYLKTTRSDEVAEQIKVARGFGDLSENSEYDEAKNEQGKLYSRIAELEEILQHVVIVDESNAPTNVVTIGCKVTVADKNGNTMPAYRIVGSQESDPMNGIISEESPFGKALVGAKEGDTVTVEAPSGAIVY
;
A
#
# COMPACT_ATOMS: atom_id res chain seq x y z
N ILE A 1 1.13 42.04 61.73
CA ILE A 1 2.51 41.55 61.67
C ILE A 1 2.62 40.72 60.39
N ALA A 2 3.30 41.32 59.41
CA ALA A 2 3.94 40.81 58.19
C ALA A 2 3.23 39.75 57.36
N SER A 3 2.65 40.26 56.29
CA SER A 3 2.28 39.58 55.05
C SER A 3 3.50 39.54 54.14
N LEU A 4 3.74 38.43 53.46
CA LEU A 4 4.60 38.33 52.28
C LEU A 4 3.81 37.72 51.09
N CYS A 5 3.60 38.57 50.11
CA CYS A 5 3.14 38.17 48.78
C CYS A 5 4.24 37.42 48.04
N ALA A 6 3.96 36.23 47.56
CA ALA A 6 4.78 35.55 46.60
C ALA A 6 4.02 35.50 45.24
N GLY A 7 4.53 36.25 44.27
CA GLY A 7 4.01 36.29 42.92
C GLY A 7 4.32 34.96 42.17
N ALA A 8 3.29 34.34 41.68
CA ALA A 8 3.42 33.21 40.76
C ALA A 8 3.65 33.75 39.35
N ALA A 9 4.86 33.56 38.83
CA ALA A 9 5.17 33.80 37.44
C ALA A 9 4.48 32.72 36.58
N ALA A 10 3.48 33.13 35.82
CA ALA A 10 2.88 32.29 34.79
C ALA A 10 3.88 32.10 33.65
N SER A 11 4.51 30.96 33.63
CA SER A 11 5.28 30.49 32.45
C SER A 11 4.31 30.19 31.33
N ALA A 12 4.19 31.12 30.40
CA ALA A 12 3.49 30.89 29.13
C ALA A 12 4.28 29.87 28.32
N ALA A 13 3.82 28.61 28.32
CA ALA A 13 4.30 27.59 27.40
C ALA A 13 3.89 28.00 25.98
N LEU A 14 4.88 28.26 25.15
CA LEU A 14 4.72 28.44 23.71
C LEU A 14 4.02 27.23 23.10
N PRO A 15 3.06 27.42 22.15
CA PRO A 15 2.44 26.32 21.48
C PRO A 15 3.49 25.60 20.62
N LYS A 16 3.72 24.33 20.91
CA LYS A 16 4.51 23.44 20.08
C LYS A 16 3.94 23.46 18.66
N ASP A 17 4.83 23.78 17.76
CA ASP A 17 4.69 23.83 16.33
C ASP A 17 3.80 22.69 15.80
N ARG A 18 2.72 23.08 15.10
CA ARG A 18 1.81 22.17 14.38
C ARG A 18 2.49 21.63 13.12
N ARG A 19 3.56 20.91 13.30
CA ARG A 19 4.21 20.14 12.23
C ARG A 19 4.17 18.63 12.47
N ASP A 20 3.27 18.19 13.33
CA ASP A 20 2.83 16.80 13.31
C ASP A 20 1.80 16.64 12.19
N THR A 21 2.28 16.75 10.93
CA THR A 21 1.67 16.01 9.87
C THR A 21 1.75 14.55 10.31
N VAL A 22 0.62 14.04 10.76
CA VAL A 22 0.40 12.63 10.98
C VAL A 22 0.70 11.97 9.63
N HIS A 23 1.96 11.58 9.40
CA HIS A 23 2.26 10.52 8.49
C HIS A 23 1.56 9.31 9.09
N MET A 24 0.36 9.05 8.64
CA MET A 24 -0.22 7.72 8.78
C MET A 24 0.78 6.81 8.08
N GLU A 25 1.64 6.18 8.86
CA GLU A 25 2.53 5.12 8.39
C GLU A 25 1.61 4.07 7.75
N ARG A 26 1.57 4.06 6.43
CA ARG A 26 0.78 3.07 5.68
C ARG A 26 1.51 1.76 5.85
N GLU A 27 1.01 0.90 6.69
CA GLU A 27 1.46 -0.48 6.77
C GLU A 27 0.98 -1.23 5.53
N TYR A 28 1.92 -1.81 4.81
CA TYR A 28 1.63 -2.66 3.65
C TYR A 28 1.66 -4.12 4.07
N LYS A 29 0.49 -4.70 4.28
CA LYS A 29 0.37 -6.11 4.63
C LYS A 29 0.46 -6.97 3.39
N MET A 30 1.35 -7.95 3.41
CA MET A 30 1.53 -8.90 2.31
C MET A 30 2.15 -10.21 2.78
N SER A 31 2.12 -11.22 1.91
CA SER A 31 2.81 -12.49 2.15
C SER A 31 4.33 -12.32 2.06
N ALA A 32 5.06 -13.24 2.71
CA ALA A 32 6.53 -13.27 2.62
C ALA A 32 7.02 -13.47 1.18
N ALA A 33 6.31 -14.28 0.39
CA ALA A 33 6.63 -14.52 -1.02
C ALA A 33 6.54 -13.22 -1.83
N ARG A 34 5.47 -12.43 -1.62
CA ARG A 34 5.30 -11.15 -2.30
C ARG A 34 6.36 -10.12 -1.91
N ALA A 35 6.71 -10.04 -0.65
CA ALA A 35 7.79 -9.15 -0.18
C ALA A 35 9.13 -9.50 -0.84
N GLN A 36 9.41 -10.79 -1.04
CA GLN A 36 10.61 -11.24 -1.74
C GLN A 36 10.58 -10.86 -3.23
N GLU A 37 9.45 -11.05 -3.93
CA GLU A 37 9.31 -10.63 -5.33
C GLU A 37 9.55 -9.13 -5.50
N LEU A 38 8.98 -8.29 -4.62
CA LEU A 38 9.20 -6.84 -4.66
C LEU A 38 10.65 -6.46 -4.37
N GLN A 39 11.33 -7.19 -3.49
CA GLN A 39 12.75 -6.99 -3.23
C GLN A 39 13.61 -7.36 -4.44
N GLU A 40 13.28 -8.43 -5.15
CA GLU A 40 13.96 -8.84 -6.38
C GLU A 40 13.71 -7.82 -7.50
N GLU A 41 12.47 -7.34 -7.66
CA GLU A 41 12.11 -6.26 -8.59
C GLU A 41 12.94 -5.00 -8.29
N LEU A 42 13.01 -4.58 -7.03
CA LEU A 42 13.80 -3.42 -6.62
C LEU A 42 15.27 -3.57 -6.97
N ASN A 43 15.86 -4.73 -6.71
CA ASN A 43 17.26 -5.00 -7.04
C ASN A 43 17.49 -4.96 -8.56
N TYR A 44 16.60 -5.55 -9.36
CA TYR A 44 16.68 -5.49 -10.81
C TYR A 44 16.60 -4.05 -11.34
N LEU A 45 15.68 -3.24 -10.83
CA LEU A 45 15.52 -1.85 -11.24
C LEU A 45 16.74 -1.00 -10.89
N LYS A 46 17.33 -1.20 -9.71
CA LYS A 46 18.51 -0.45 -9.23
C LYS A 46 19.79 -0.82 -9.97
N THR A 47 19.90 -2.04 -10.46
CA THR A 47 21.11 -2.52 -11.15
C THR A 47 20.89 -2.53 -12.66
N THR A 48 20.33 -3.61 -13.18
CA THR A 48 20.25 -3.85 -14.63
C THR A 48 19.50 -2.77 -15.37
N ARG A 49 18.30 -2.41 -14.88
CA ARG A 49 17.47 -1.42 -15.59
C ARG A 49 18.04 -0.01 -15.52
N SER A 50 18.68 0.34 -14.40
CA SER A 50 19.34 1.63 -14.23
C SER A 50 20.51 1.79 -15.21
N ASP A 51 21.32 0.75 -15.41
CA ASP A 51 22.44 0.76 -16.35
C ASP A 51 21.97 0.83 -17.81
N GLU A 52 20.90 0.10 -18.16
CA GLU A 52 20.28 0.18 -19.49
C GLU A 52 19.81 1.60 -19.83
N VAL A 53 19.09 2.24 -18.93
CA VAL A 53 18.57 3.61 -19.13
C VAL A 53 19.72 4.62 -19.19
N ALA A 54 20.77 4.44 -18.37
CA ALA A 54 21.94 5.29 -18.41
C ALA A 54 22.67 5.19 -19.77
N GLU A 55 22.79 4.00 -20.34
CA GLU A 55 23.39 3.80 -21.67
C GLU A 55 22.49 4.39 -22.78
N GLN A 56 21.16 4.24 -22.68
CA GLN A 56 20.23 4.90 -23.62
C GLN A 56 20.41 6.42 -23.64
N ILE A 57 20.50 7.06 -22.47
CA ILE A 57 20.75 8.49 -22.34
C ILE A 57 22.10 8.87 -22.96
N LYS A 58 23.13 8.08 -22.73
CA LYS A 58 24.49 8.32 -23.29
C LYS A 58 24.47 8.21 -24.80
N VAL A 59 23.81 7.19 -25.36
CA VAL A 59 23.69 7.02 -26.83
C VAL A 59 22.91 8.19 -27.42
N ALA A 60 21.78 8.58 -26.84
CA ALA A 60 20.99 9.70 -27.32
C ALA A 60 21.76 11.03 -27.33
N ARG A 61 22.62 11.26 -26.33
CA ARG A 61 23.53 12.43 -26.32
C ARG A 61 24.56 12.42 -27.43
N GLY A 62 24.97 11.24 -27.93
CA GLY A 62 25.94 11.09 -28.97
C GLY A 62 25.46 11.54 -30.36
N PHE A 63 24.16 11.70 -30.58
CA PHE A 63 23.58 12.08 -31.86
C PHE A 63 23.63 13.59 -32.18
N GLY A 64 24.21 14.43 -31.35
CA GLY A 64 24.47 15.84 -31.61
C GLY A 64 23.47 16.80 -30.98
N ASP A 65 22.76 17.62 -31.77
CA ASP A 65 21.86 18.66 -31.23
C ASP A 65 20.73 18.09 -30.39
N LEU A 66 20.76 18.38 -29.08
CA LEU A 66 19.78 17.90 -28.10
C LEU A 66 18.46 18.66 -28.12
N SER A 67 18.39 19.78 -28.86
CA SER A 67 17.21 20.67 -28.85
C SER A 67 15.97 20.02 -29.47
N GLU A 68 16.17 19.07 -30.39
CA GLU A 68 15.10 18.36 -31.12
C GLU A 68 15.24 16.83 -30.98
N ASN A 69 16.04 16.35 -30.02
CA ASN A 69 16.30 14.94 -29.87
C ASN A 69 15.21 14.26 -29.03
N SER A 70 14.18 13.77 -29.72
CA SER A 70 13.08 13.02 -29.10
C SER A 70 13.53 11.76 -28.38
N GLU A 71 14.62 11.11 -28.81
CA GLU A 71 15.19 9.91 -28.18
C GLU A 71 15.79 10.25 -26.80
N TYR A 72 16.41 11.43 -26.67
CA TYR A 72 16.92 11.89 -25.38
C TYR A 72 15.79 12.16 -24.39
N ASP A 73 14.74 12.85 -24.84
CA ASP A 73 13.56 13.15 -24.00
C ASP A 73 12.85 11.88 -23.58
N GLU A 74 12.71 10.90 -24.47
CA GLU A 74 12.15 9.60 -24.15
C GLU A 74 12.99 8.85 -23.10
N ALA A 75 14.31 8.79 -23.27
CA ALA A 75 15.21 8.17 -22.30
C ALA A 75 15.18 8.88 -20.94
N LYS A 76 15.03 10.20 -20.91
CA LYS A 76 14.86 10.98 -19.67
C LYS A 76 13.51 10.70 -19.00
N ASN A 77 12.45 10.54 -19.76
CA ASN A 77 11.14 10.15 -19.25
C ASN A 77 11.18 8.74 -18.65
N GLU A 78 11.83 7.79 -19.32
CA GLU A 78 12.06 6.44 -18.79
C GLU A 78 12.87 6.46 -17.48
N GLN A 79 13.90 7.31 -17.41
CA GLN A 79 14.65 7.51 -16.16
C GLN A 79 13.76 8.02 -15.03
N GLY A 80 12.88 8.97 -15.32
CA GLY A 80 11.92 9.50 -14.36
C GLY A 80 10.97 8.42 -13.82
N LYS A 81 10.41 7.60 -14.71
CA LYS A 81 9.54 6.46 -14.35
C LYS A 81 10.28 5.43 -13.49
N LEU A 82 11.52 5.11 -13.87
CA LEU A 82 12.37 4.17 -13.14
C LEU A 82 12.60 4.64 -11.70
N TYR A 83 13.01 5.90 -11.52
CA TYR A 83 13.25 6.43 -10.16
C TYR A 83 11.97 6.52 -9.33
N SER A 84 10.85 6.86 -9.94
CA SER A 84 9.55 6.87 -9.26
C SER A 84 9.17 5.47 -8.78
N ARG A 85 9.38 4.45 -9.61
CA ARG A 85 9.09 3.05 -9.24
C ARG A 85 10.02 2.53 -8.15
N ILE A 86 11.31 2.88 -8.21
CA ILE A 86 12.27 2.55 -7.16
C ILE A 86 11.85 3.16 -5.83
N ALA A 87 11.49 4.45 -5.80
CA ALA A 87 11.06 5.12 -4.59
C ALA A 87 9.78 4.52 -3.99
N GLU A 88 8.81 4.16 -4.85
CA GLU A 88 7.59 3.47 -4.44
C GLU A 88 7.88 2.11 -3.79
N LEU A 89 8.75 1.30 -4.42
CA LEU A 89 9.12 -0.02 -3.88
C LEU A 89 9.91 0.10 -2.57
N GLU A 90 10.78 1.09 -2.45
CA GLU A 90 11.50 1.37 -1.21
C GLU A 90 10.54 1.75 -0.07
N GLU A 91 9.55 2.60 -0.35
CA GLU A 91 8.53 2.99 0.64
C GLU A 91 7.70 1.78 1.08
N ILE A 92 7.23 0.96 0.13
CA ILE A 92 6.48 -0.25 0.44
C ILE A 92 7.30 -1.21 1.31
N LEU A 93 8.55 -1.47 0.95
CA LEU A 93 9.42 -2.42 1.65
C LEU A 93 9.88 -1.91 3.03
N GLN A 94 9.92 -0.60 3.25
CA GLN A 94 10.21 -0.02 4.57
C GLN A 94 9.04 -0.22 5.55
N HIS A 95 7.81 -0.24 5.06
CA HIS A 95 6.60 -0.31 5.89
C HIS A 95 5.86 -1.65 5.70
N VAL A 96 6.56 -2.67 5.22
CA VAL A 96 5.97 -3.99 5.01
C VAL A 96 5.70 -4.69 6.35
N VAL A 97 4.48 -5.23 6.48
CA VAL A 97 4.09 -6.14 7.55
C VAL A 97 3.82 -7.50 6.92
N ILE A 98 4.68 -8.46 7.22
CA ILE A 98 4.52 -9.83 6.72
C ILE A 98 3.40 -10.50 7.51
N VAL A 99 2.37 -10.93 6.81
CA VAL A 99 1.26 -11.70 7.38
C VAL A 99 1.51 -13.18 7.11
N ASP A 100 1.66 -13.94 8.18
CA ASP A 100 1.84 -15.39 8.11
C ASP A 100 0.46 -16.07 8.00
N GLU A 101 0.18 -16.64 6.84
CA GLU A 101 -1.08 -17.36 6.56
C GLU A 101 -1.26 -18.61 7.44
N SER A 102 -0.17 -19.14 8.00
CA SER A 102 -0.20 -20.38 8.80
C SER A 102 -0.75 -20.22 10.21
N ASN A 103 -0.77 -18.98 10.73
CA ASN A 103 -1.22 -18.67 12.10
C ASN A 103 -2.63 -18.05 12.16
N ALA A 104 -3.39 -18.04 11.05
CA ALA A 104 -4.72 -17.48 11.03
C ALA A 104 -5.67 -18.30 11.94
N PRO A 105 -6.45 -17.67 12.84
CA PRO A 105 -7.44 -18.36 13.64
C PRO A 105 -8.51 -18.98 12.72
N THR A 106 -8.78 -20.25 12.89
CA THR A 106 -9.63 -21.09 12.00
C THR A 106 -11.08 -20.57 11.85
N ASN A 107 -11.54 -19.71 12.76
CA ASN A 107 -12.93 -19.28 12.84
C ASN A 107 -13.18 -17.81 12.49
N VAL A 108 -12.15 -17.07 12.02
CA VAL A 108 -12.28 -15.67 11.70
C VAL A 108 -11.61 -15.40 10.36
N VAL A 109 -12.25 -14.63 9.50
CA VAL A 109 -11.68 -14.21 8.21
C VAL A 109 -10.52 -13.27 8.44
N THR A 110 -9.35 -13.66 7.96
CA THR A 110 -8.10 -12.87 7.98
C THR A 110 -7.49 -12.82 6.59
N ILE A 111 -6.42 -12.04 6.45
CA ILE A 111 -5.63 -12.02 5.21
C ILE A 111 -5.09 -13.43 4.93
N GLY A 112 -5.14 -13.87 3.68
CA GLY A 112 -4.76 -15.21 3.22
C GLY A 112 -5.95 -16.18 3.13
N CYS A 113 -7.07 -15.92 3.83
CA CYS A 113 -8.22 -16.81 3.85
C CYS A 113 -8.99 -16.82 2.53
N LYS A 114 -9.54 -17.99 2.18
CA LYS A 114 -10.57 -18.15 1.15
C LYS A 114 -11.95 -18.11 1.79
N VAL A 115 -12.80 -17.23 1.29
CA VAL A 115 -14.16 -17.00 1.81
C VAL A 115 -15.16 -17.19 0.70
N THR A 116 -16.20 -17.97 0.98
CA THR A 116 -17.36 -18.11 0.09
C THR A 116 -18.53 -17.35 0.73
N VAL A 117 -19.16 -16.48 -0.03
CA VAL A 117 -20.32 -15.70 0.42
C VAL A 117 -21.58 -16.12 -0.33
N ALA A 118 -22.72 -15.96 0.31
CA ALA A 118 -24.03 -16.15 -0.33
C ALA A 118 -24.80 -14.83 -0.33
N ASP A 119 -25.61 -14.59 -1.34
CA ASP A 119 -26.52 -13.45 -1.39
C ASP A 119 -27.76 -13.68 -0.52
N LYS A 120 -28.63 -12.68 -0.40
CA LYS A 120 -29.91 -12.76 0.34
C LYS A 120 -30.82 -13.88 -0.13
N ASN A 121 -30.63 -14.39 -1.34
CA ASN A 121 -31.45 -15.43 -1.96
C ASN A 121 -30.84 -16.83 -1.73
N GLY A 122 -29.69 -16.90 -1.06
CA GLY A 122 -28.96 -18.13 -0.82
C GLY A 122 -28.11 -18.59 -2.02
N ASN A 123 -27.92 -17.74 -3.03
CA ASN A 123 -27.03 -18.07 -4.14
C ASN A 123 -25.59 -17.91 -3.68
N THR A 124 -24.83 -18.99 -3.75
CA THR A 124 -23.42 -19.01 -3.41
C THR A 124 -22.59 -18.38 -4.52
N MET A 125 -21.77 -17.41 -4.16
CA MET A 125 -20.81 -16.78 -5.07
C MET A 125 -19.50 -17.59 -5.15
N PRO A 126 -18.65 -17.38 -6.18
CA PRO A 126 -17.33 -17.96 -6.22
C PRO A 126 -16.51 -17.62 -4.97
N ALA A 127 -15.59 -18.51 -4.61
CA ALA A 127 -14.71 -18.25 -3.47
C ALA A 127 -13.76 -17.07 -3.77
N TYR A 128 -13.69 -16.14 -2.85
CA TYR A 128 -12.77 -15.00 -2.88
C TYR A 128 -11.61 -15.25 -1.92
N ARG A 129 -10.40 -14.86 -2.34
CA ARG A 129 -9.24 -14.84 -1.46
C ARG A 129 -9.00 -13.43 -0.96
N ILE A 130 -8.89 -13.24 0.34
CA ILE A 130 -8.58 -11.94 0.95
C ILE A 130 -7.07 -11.82 1.06
N VAL A 131 -6.52 -10.74 0.50
CA VAL A 131 -5.06 -10.48 0.45
C VAL A 131 -4.77 -9.03 0.84
N GLY A 132 -3.50 -8.70 1.02
CA GLY A 132 -3.06 -7.32 1.15
C GLY A 132 -3.27 -6.51 -0.13
N SER A 133 -3.25 -5.18 -0.03
CA SER A 133 -3.54 -4.28 -1.16
C SER A 133 -2.61 -4.48 -2.36
N GLN A 134 -1.37 -4.92 -2.13
CA GLN A 134 -0.35 -5.14 -3.16
C GLN A 134 -0.51 -6.45 -3.96
N GLU A 135 -1.37 -7.36 -3.50
CA GLU A 135 -1.59 -8.68 -4.12
C GLU A 135 -2.97 -8.79 -4.78
N SER A 136 -3.80 -7.74 -4.71
CA SER A 136 -5.19 -7.80 -5.15
C SER A 136 -5.32 -7.94 -6.67
N ASP A 137 -6.14 -8.91 -7.09
CA ASP A 137 -6.57 -9.12 -8.47
C ASP A 137 -8.06 -9.50 -8.51
N PRO A 138 -8.96 -8.50 -8.55
CA PRO A 138 -10.40 -8.74 -8.52
C PRO A 138 -10.91 -9.60 -9.66
N MET A 139 -10.23 -9.60 -10.81
CA MET A 139 -10.63 -10.42 -11.97
C MET A 139 -10.46 -11.91 -11.71
N ASN A 140 -9.50 -12.27 -10.87
CA ASN A 140 -9.24 -13.64 -10.44
C ASN A 140 -9.82 -13.99 -9.05
N GLY A 141 -10.69 -13.13 -8.52
CA GLY A 141 -11.33 -13.35 -7.21
C GLY A 141 -10.40 -13.10 -6.02
N ILE A 142 -9.29 -12.37 -6.24
CA ILE A 142 -8.34 -11.99 -5.19
C ILE A 142 -8.64 -10.56 -4.76
N ILE A 143 -9.20 -10.40 -3.56
CA ILE A 143 -9.78 -9.15 -3.08
C ILE A 143 -8.88 -8.54 -2.00
N SER A 144 -8.60 -7.24 -2.11
CA SER A 144 -7.87 -6.49 -1.09
C SER A 144 -8.67 -6.37 0.21
N GLU A 145 -7.98 -6.49 1.36
CA GLU A 145 -8.56 -6.18 2.68
C GLU A 145 -9.03 -4.72 2.80
N GLU A 146 -8.43 -3.81 2.04
CA GLU A 146 -8.78 -2.39 2.05
C GLU A 146 -10.03 -2.07 1.21
N SER A 147 -10.43 -2.97 0.32
CA SER A 147 -11.65 -2.81 -0.47
C SER A 147 -12.89 -2.80 0.42
N PRO A 148 -14.00 -2.16 0.03
CA PRO A 148 -15.25 -2.17 0.80
C PRO A 148 -15.74 -3.59 1.09
N PHE A 149 -15.54 -4.52 0.15
CA PHE A 149 -15.90 -5.92 0.30
C PHE A 149 -14.97 -6.64 1.27
N GLY A 150 -13.63 -6.44 1.13
CA GLY A 150 -12.65 -7.01 2.04
C GLY A 150 -12.81 -6.50 3.47
N LYS A 151 -13.00 -5.19 3.66
CA LYS A 151 -13.23 -4.60 4.98
C LYS A 151 -14.47 -5.16 5.70
N ALA A 152 -15.52 -5.47 4.97
CA ALA A 152 -16.72 -6.04 5.54
C ALA A 152 -16.53 -7.52 5.96
N LEU A 153 -15.66 -8.25 5.25
CA LEU A 153 -15.40 -9.66 5.50
C LEU A 153 -14.33 -9.91 6.57
N VAL A 154 -13.28 -9.06 6.62
CA VAL A 154 -12.20 -9.21 7.61
C VAL A 154 -12.77 -9.10 9.03
N GLY A 155 -12.49 -10.11 9.86
CA GLY A 155 -13.01 -10.21 11.23
C GLY A 155 -14.36 -10.92 11.36
N ALA A 156 -15.06 -11.20 10.26
CA ALA A 156 -16.31 -11.99 10.28
C ALA A 156 -16.01 -13.48 10.52
N LYS A 157 -17.02 -14.18 10.99
CA LYS A 157 -17.00 -15.64 11.23
C LYS A 157 -17.90 -16.36 10.25
N GLU A 158 -17.70 -17.67 10.14
CA GLU A 158 -18.59 -18.50 9.35
C GLU A 158 -20.03 -18.42 9.88
N GLY A 159 -20.96 -18.08 8.99
CA GLY A 159 -22.38 -17.88 9.31
C GLY A 159 -22.75 -16.45 9.68
N ASP A 160 -21.80 -15.54 9.80
CA ASP A 160 -22.09 -14.13 10.05
C ASP A 160 -22.67 -13.46 8.80
N THR A 161 -23.53 -12.49 9.03
CA THR A 161 -24.07 -11.64 7.97
C THR A 161 -23.28 -10.35 7.89
N VAL A 162 -22.71 -10.06 6.72
CA VAL A 162 -21.89 -8.86 6.47
C VAL A 162 -22.61 -7.92 5.51
N THR A 163 -22.48 -6.62 5.76
CA THR A 163 -23.03 -5.57 4.90
C THR A 163 -21.88 -4.87 4.19
N VAL A 164 -21.91 -4.90 2.87
CA VAL A 164 -20.93 -4.24 2.02
C VAL A 164 -21.51 -2.94 1.50
N GLU A 165 -20.84 -1.84 1.76
CA GLU A 165 -21.19 -0.53 1.20
C GLU A 165 -20.63 -0.42 -0.22
N ALA A 166 -21.49 -0.58 -1.22
CA ALA A 166 -21.16 -0.36 -2.62
C ALA A 166 -21.73 0.97 -3.11
N PRO A 167 -21.17 1.57 -4.17
CA PRO A 167 -21.72 2.81 -4.77
C PRO A 167 -23.19 2.68 -5.21
N SER A 168 -23.66 1.46 -5.45
CA SER A 168 -25.04 1.12 -5.80
C SER A 168 -25.95 0.92 -4.59
N GLY A 169 -25.44 1.03 -3.37
CA GLY A 169 -26.15 0.80 -2.11
C GLY A 169 -25.53 -0.31 -1.25
N ALA A 170 -26.07 -0.48 -0.04
CA ALA A 170 -25.63 -1.53 0.87
C ALA A 170 -26.13 -2.90 0.41
N ILE A 171 -25.23 -3.84 0.24
CA ILE A 171 -25.51 -5.22 -0.15
C ILE A 171 -25.16 -6.13 1.02
N VAL A 172 -26.06 -7.04 1.33
CA VAL A 172 -25.91 -7.99 2.44
C VAL A 172 -25.55 -9.37 1.90
N TYR A 173 -24.50 -9.93 2.49
CA TYR A 173 -23.98 -11.27 2.19
C TYR A 173 -23.91 -12.13 3.45
#